data_3c369ee63db39354dd87ad8028bac6be
#
_entry.id   3c369ee63db39354dd87ad8028bac6be
#
_cell.length_a   1.000
_cell.length_b   1.000
_cell.length_c   1.000
_cell.angle_alpha   90.00
_cell.angle_beta   90.00
_cell.angle_gamma   90.00
#
_symmetry.space_group_name_H-M   'P 1'
#
loop_
_entity.id
_entity.type
_entity.pdbx_description
1 polymer ?
#
loop_
_entity_poly.entity_id
_entity_poly.type
_entity_poly.pdbx_seq_one_letter_code
_entity_poly.pdbx_strand_id
1 'polypeptide(L)'
;MIERIGAWVRETASDLGYAARCFFAILWNAGGLWRRPRLVTDQIHFIGNYSLVIIAVSGLFVGFVLGYQGYYTLNRYGSEEALGLLVALSLTRELGPVVTALLFAGRAGTSLTAEIGLMKAGEQLAAMEMMAVNPVQRVLAPRFLAGLIAMPVLTAIFNAMGIIGGYVVGVKLIGVDNGAFWSQMQAGVEIWQDIGNGVVKSIVFGFAVTFVALFQGYEAQPTPEGVARATTRTVVVSSLLVLWLDFLLTAWMFQ
;
A
#
# COMPACT_ATOMS: atom_id res chain seq x y z
N MET A 1 -33.53 -6.41 21.22
CA MET A 1 -32.83 -6.63 19.92
C MET A 1 -32.73 -5.32 19.14
N ILE A 2 -33.82 -4.56 18.96
CA ILE A 2 -33.86 -3.28 18.22
C ILE A 2 -32.96 -2.22 18.87
N GLU A 3 -32.94 -2.11 20.20
CA GLU A 3 -32.08 -1.16 20.92
C GLU A 3 -30.55 -1.47 20.73
N ARG A 4 -30.17 -2.76 20.68
CA ARG A 4 -28.80 -3.15 20.43
C ARG A 4 -28.37 -2.83 19.00
N ILE A 5 -29.24 -3.02 18.02
CA ILE A 5 -28.99 -2.65 16.62
C ILE A 5 -28.89 -1.13 16.51
N GLY A 6 -29.80 -0.38 17.17
CA GLY A 6 -29.75 1.07 17.17
C GLY A 6 -28.52 1.67 17.88
N ALA A 7 -28.05 1.03 18.96
CA ALA A 7 -26.80 1.41 19.61
C ALA A 7 -25.60 1.15 18.70
N TRP A 8 -25.52 -0.02 18.08
CA TRP A 8 -24.44 -0.38 17.14
C TRP A 8 -24.39 0.55 15.93
N VAL A 9 -25.55 0.89 15.33
CA VAL A 9 -25.62 1.83 14.20
C VAL A 9 -25.14 3.22 14.61
N ARG A 10 -25.54 3.72 15.79
CA ARG A 10 -25.09 5.03 16.28
C ARG A 10 -23.59 5.05 16.57
N GLU A 11 -23.05 3.99 17.16
CA GLU A 11 -21.62 3.85 17.45
C GLU A 11 -20.81 3.82 16.14
N THR A 12 -21.23 3.00 15.18
CA THR A 12 -20.58 2.93 13.85
C THR A 12 -20.68 4.27 13.09
N ALA A 13 -21.81 4.96 13.16
CA ALA A 13 -21.97 6.27 12.52
C ALA A 13 -21.11 7.35 13.20
N SER A 14 -20.97 7.30 14.54
CA SER A 14 -20.08 8.17 15.29
C SER A 14 -18.62 7.96 14.92
N ASP A 15 -18.18 6.69 14.85
CA ASP A 15 -16.82 6.31 14.47
C ASP A 15 -16.48 6.76 13.04
N LEU A 16 -17.41 6.56 12.10
CA LEU A 16 -17.27 7.06 10.72
C LEU A 16 -17.20 8.59 10.66
N GLY A 17 -18.02 9.28 11.44
CA GLY A 17 -17.99 10.74 11.54
C GLY A 17 -16.66 11.26 12.12
N TYR A 18 -16.12 10.56 13.11
CA TYR A 18 -14.83 10.89 13.69
C TYR A 18 -13.67 10.62 12.71
N ALA A 19 -13.72 9.49 12.01
CA ALA A 19 -12.75 9.17 10.96
C ALA A 19 -12.77 10.23 9.84
N ALA A 20 -13.95 10.64 9.38
CA ALA A 20 -14.09 11.69 8.38
C ALA A 20 -13.50 13.04 8.87
N ARG A 21 -13.77 13.44 10.11
CA ARG A 21 -13.19 14.66 10.69
C ARG A 21 -11.67 14.59 10.78
N CYS A 22 -11.13 13.47 11.23
CA CYS A 22 -9.68 13.22 11.28
C CYS A 22 -9.07 13.30 9.87
N PHE A 23 -9.72 12.72 8.88
CA PHE A 23 -9.33 12.77 7.49
C PHE A 23 -9.25 14.21 6.96
N PHE A 24 -10.32 14.99 7.10
CA PHE A 24 -10.32 16.38 6.66
C PHE A 24 -9.29 17.22 7.41
N ALA A 25 -9.07 16.94 8.71
CA ALA A 25 -8.04 17.62 9.47
C ALA A 25 -6.62 17.32 8.94
N ILE A 26 -6.32 16.07 8.57
CA ILE A 26 -5.04 15.70 7.97
C ILE A 26 -4.86 16.39 6.62
N LEU A 27 -5.85 16.36 5.73
CA LEU A 27 -5.79 17.00 4.41
C LEU A 27 -5.61 18.51 4.51
N TRP A 28 -6.36 19.17 5.38
CA TRP A 28 -6.26 20.62 5.56
C TRP A 28 -4.87 21.04 6.05
N ASN A 29 -4.31 20.27 6.96
CA ASN A 29 -2.99 20.54 7.50
C ASN A 29 -1.84 20.08 6.57
N ALA A 30 -2.11 19.19 5.61
CA ALA A 30 -1.12 18.75 4.62
C ALA A 30 -0.65 19.90 3.70
N GLY A 31 -1.52 20.88 3.40
CA GLY A 31 -1.16 22.05 2.58
C GLY A 31 -0.01 22.90 3.14
N GLY A 32 0.15 22.93 4.46
CA GLY A 32 1.25 23.68 5.11
C GLY A 32 2.63 23.02 5.05
N LEU A 33 2.71 21.73 4.66
CA LEU A 33 3.95 20.96 4.65
C LEU A 33 4.89 21.32 3.49
N TRP A 34 4.40 21.94 2.43
CA TRP A 34 5.23 22.45 1.34
C TRP A 34 6.33 23.41 1.84
N ARG A 35 6.10 24.06 3.00
CA ARG A 35 7.10 24.95 3.64
C ARG A 35 8.12 24.19 4.49
N ARG A 36 7.92 22.88 4.75
CA ARG A 36 8.79 22.07 5.62
C ARG A 36 9.04 20.68 5.01
N PRO A 37 9.69 20.58 3.84
CA PRO A 37 9.85 19.30 3.11
C PRO A 37 10.68 18.28 3.89
N ARG A 38 11.59 18.72 4.76
CA ARG A 38 12.41 17.82 5.60
C ARG A 38 11.60 16.85 6.43
N LEU A 39 10.45 17.28 6.97
CA LEU A 39 9.59 16.39 7.77
C LEU A 39 9.01 15.24 6.95
N VAL A 40 8.72 15.50 5.67
CA VAL A 40 8.20 14.48 4.76
C VAL A 40 9.31 13.56 4.29
N THR A 41 10.48 14.10 3.94
CA THR A 41 11.64 13.29 3.48
C THR A 41 12.14 12.34 4.55
N ASP A 42 12.23 12.76 5.81
CA ASP A 42 12.62 11.89 6.92
C ASP A 42 11.62 10.73 7.11
N GLN A 43 10.33 11.01 6.94
CA GLN A 43 9.29 9.99 7.01
C GLN A 43 9.29 9.06 5.79
N ILE A 44 9.54 9.57 4.58
CA ILE A 44 9.69 8.74 3.37
C ILE A 44 10.87 7.78 3.55
N HIS A 45 11.99 8.26 4.10
CA HIS A 45 13.15 7.41 4.37
C HIS A 45 12.81 6.31 5.39
N PHE A 46 12.12 6.66 6.47
CA PHE A 46 11.72 5.69 7.50
C PHE A 46 10.72 4.65 6.95
N ILE A 47 9.66 5.09 6.29
CA ILE A 47 8.61 4.23 5.76
C ILE A 47 9.11 3.43 4.56
N GLY A 48 9.79 4.08 3.60
CA GLY A 48 10.21 3.51 2.33
C GLY A 48 11.40 2.57 2.48
N ASN A 49 12.50 3.05 3.04
CA ASN A 49 13.75 2.30 3.10
C ASN A 49 13.62 0.98 3.88
N TYR A 50 12.96 1.02 5.03
CA TYR A 50 12.75 -0.21 5.81
C TYR A 50 11.74 -1.18 5.18
N SER A 51 10.88 -0.74 4.25
CA SER A 51 9.96 -1.61 3.49
C SER A 51 10.59 -2.15 2.21
N LEU A 52 11.66 -1.52 1.71
CA LEU A 52 12.25 -1.80 0.40
C LEU A 52 12.69 -3.25 0.26
N VAL A 53 13.43 -3.77 1.25
CA VAL A 53 14.00 -5.12 1.19
C VAL A 53 12.90 -6.18 1.10
N ILE A 54 11.89 -6.11 1.97
CA ILE A 54 10.79 -7.09 1.97
C ILE A 54 9.99 -7.03 0.67
N ILE A 55 9.75 -5.82 0.13
CA ILE A 55 9.00 -5.62 -1.11
C ILE A 55 9.81 -6.11 -2.31
N ALA A 56 11.10 -5.79 -2.39
CA ALA A 56 11.96 -6.23 -3.48
C ALA A 56 12.11 -7.76 -3.53
N VAL A 57 12.37 -8.39 -2.39
CA VAL A 57 12.50 -9.85 -2.28
C VAL A 57 11.16 -10.54 -2.59
N SER A 58 10.06 -10.02 -2.07
CA SER A 58 8.73 -10.57 -2.37
C SER A 58 8.37 -10.44 -3.85
N GLY A 59 8.68 -9.29 -4.48
CA GLY A 59 8.50 -9.09 -5.91
C GLY A 59 9.25 -10.12 -6.73
N LEU A 60 10.53 -10.37 -6.38
CA LEU A 60 11.35 -11.37 -7.05
C LEU A 60 10.74 -12.78 -6.99
N PHE A 61 10.31 -13.21 -5.80
CA PHE A 61 9.69 -14.54 -5.63
C PHE A 61 8.33 -14.66 -6.33
N VAL A 62 7.50 -13.62 -6.27
CA VAL A 62 6.25 -13.59 -7.04
C VAL A 62 6.53 -13.68 -8.53
N GLY A 63 7.57 -12.99 -9.02
CA GLY A 63 8.04 -13.10 -10.39
C GLY A 63 8.49 -14.52 -10.76
N PHE A 64 9.20 -15.22 -9.87
CA PHE A 64 9.58 -16.63 -10.07
C PHE A 64 8.36 -17.53 -10.25
N VAL A 65 7.36 -17.37 -9.39
CA VAL A 65 6.12 -18.17 -9.46
C VAL A 65 5.36 -17.87 -10.74
N LEU A 66 5.21 -16.57 -11.10
CA LEU A 66 4.55 -16.17 -12.33
C LEU A 66 5.27 -16.68 -13.59
N GLY A 67 6.60 -16.60 -13.61
CA GLY A 67 7.41 -17.14 -14.71
C GLY A 67 7.20 -18.63 -14.88
N TYR A 68 7.24 -19.38 -13.77
CA TYR A 68 7.08 -20.84 -13.80
C TYR A 68 5.64 -21.24 -14.18
N GLN A 69 4.65 -20.73 -13.46
CA GLN A 69 3.24 -21.08 -13.66
C GLN A 69 2.71 -20.55 -14.99
N GLY A 70 3.13 -19.32 -15.38
CA GLY A 70 2.78 -18.72 -16.65
C GLY A 70 3.29 -19.55 -17.84
N TYR A 71 4.54 -20.01 -17.79
CA TYR A 71 5.08 -20.89 -18.81
C TYR A 71 4.26 -22.17 -18.97
N TYR A 72 4.00 -22.91 -17.88
CA TYR A 72 3.22 -24.15 -17.97
C TYR A 72 1.80 -23.94 -18.49
N THR A 73 1.21 -22.79 -18.20
CA THR A 73 -0.12 -22.44 -18.71
C THR A 73 -0.06 -22.13 -20.20
N LEU A 74 0.86 -21.28 -20.63
CA LEU A 74 0.99 -20.85 -22.02
C LEU A 74 1.46 -21.97 -22.95
N ASN A 75 2.35 -22.84 -22.48
CA ASN A 75 2.85 -23.99 -23.24
C ASN A 75 1.73 -24.97 -23.63
N ARG A 76 0.66 -25.11 -22.83
CA ARG A 76 -0.52 -25.91 -23.19
C ARG A 76 -1.27 -25.38 -24.41
N TYR A 77 -1.13 -24.09 -24.70
CA TYR A 77 -1.77 -23.41 -25.83
C TYR A 77 -0.78 -23.10 -26.96
N GLY A 78 0.49 -23.53 -26.86
CA GLY A 78 1.52 -23.23 -27.85
C GLY A 78 1.88 -21.74 -27.95
N SER A 79 1.70 -20.99 -26.87
CA SER A 79 1.88 -19.52 -26.82
C SER A 79 2.96 -19.11 -25.80
N GLU A 80 3.98 -19.93 -25.61
CA GLU A 80 5.05 -19.73 -24.62
C GLU A 80 5.85 -18.43 -24.81
N GLU A 81 5.91 -17.93 -26.06
CA GLU A 81 6.55 -16.65 -26.38
C GLU A 81 5.87 -15.45 -25.70
N ALA A 82 4.57 -15.56 -25.39
CA ALA A 82 3.81 -14.50 -24.69
C ALA A 82 4.07 -14.42 -23.17
N LEU A 83 5.01 -15.22 -22.65
CA LEU A 83 5.29 -15.26 -21.20
C LEU A 83 5.70 -13.89 -20.65
N GLY A 84 6.54 -13.13 -21.37
CA GLY A 84 6.95 -11.80 -20.95
C GLY A 84 5.78 -10.83 -20.79
N LEU A 85 4.85 -10.86 -21.75
CA LEU A 85 3.63 -10.06 -21.70
C LEU A 85 2.74 -10.44 -20.52
N LEU A 86 2.50 -11.74 -20.30
CA LEU A 86 1.70 -12.23 -19.18
C LEU A 86 2.27 -11.77 -17.83
N VAL A 87 3.58 -11.94 -17.64
CA VAL A 87 4.26 -11.52 -16.39
C VAL A 87 4.13 -10.01 -16.18
N ALA A 88 4.40 -9.21 -17.22
CA ALA A 88 4.33 -7.76 -17.11
C ALA A 88 2.91 -7.27 -16.78
N LEU A 89 1.90 -7.72 -17.52
CA LEU A 89 0.51 -7.31 -17.30
C LEU A 89 -0.02 -7.75 -15.94
N SER A 90 0.26 -8.98 -15.53
CA SER A 90 -0.16 -9.48 -14.20
C SER A 90 0.44 -8.67 -13.07
N LEU A 91 1.70 -8.27 -13.18
CA LEU A 91 2.37 -7.46 -12.16
C LEU A 91 1.89 -6.01 -12.17
N THR A 92 1.88 -5.36 -13.35
CA THR A 92 1.59 -3.93 -13.42
C THR A 92 0.15 -3.59 -13.12
N ARG A 93 -0.81 -4.39 -13.62
CA ARG A 93 -2.24 -4.12 -13.49
C ARG A 93 -2.81 -4.51 -12.13
N GLU A 94 -2.37 -5.65 -11.55
CA GLU A 94 -3.04 -6.25 -10.39
C GLU A 94 -2.07 -6.58 -9.26
N LEU A 95 -1.19 -7.56 -9.44
CA LEU A 95 -0.40 -8.13 -8.34
C LEU A 95 0.56 -7.13 -7.70
N GLY A 96 1.18 -6.27 -8.50
CA GLY A 96 2.11 -5.27 -7.99
C GLY A 96 1.48 -4.33 -6.98
N PRO A 97 0.45 -3.56 -7.34
CA PRO A 97 -0.22 -2.65 -6.41
C PRO A 97 -0.79 -3.35 -5.18
N VAL A 98 -1.50 -4.49 -5.38
CA VAL A 98 -2.18 -5.21 -4.29
C VAL A 98 -1.20 -5.83 -3.31
N VAL A 99 -0.24 -6.62 -3.80
CA VAL A 99 0.72 -7.31 -2.91
C VAL A 99 1.60 -6.30 -2.18
N THR A 100 2.05 -5.25 -2.89
CA THR A 100 2.80 -4.17 -2.24
C THR A 100 1.98 -3.51 -1.13
N ALA A 101 0.68 -3.25 -1.36
CA ALA A 101 -0.19 -2.63 -0.35
C ALA A 101 -0.39 -3.53 0.87
N LEU A 102 -0.55 -4.84 0.69
CA LEU A 102 -0.67 -5.79 1.79
C LEU A 102 0.62 -5.87 2.63
N LEU A 103 1.77 -5.94 1.97
CA LEU A 103 3.08 -5.93 2.63
C LEU A 103 3.34 -4.60 3.35
N PHE A 104 2.95 -3.49 2.72
CA PHE A 104 3.05 -2.16 3.30
C PHE A 104 2.15 -2.02 4.53
N ALA A 105 0.92 -2.51 4.49
CA ALA A 105 0.02 -2.53 5.64
C ALA A 105 0.59 -3.34 6.81
N GLY A 106 1.15 -4.53 6.50
CA GLY A 106 1.75 -5.42 7.50
C GLY A 106 3.00 -4.84 8.16
N ARG A 107 3.83 -4.10 7.42
CA ARG A 107 5.12 -3.58 7.94
C ARG A 107 5.03 -2.09 8.29
N ALA A 108 4.77 -1.24 7.32
CA ALA A 108 4.75 0.21 7.54
C ALA A 108 3.50 0.67 8.29
N GLY A 109 2.33 0.09 7.96
CA GLY A 109 1.08 0.39 8.64
C GLY A 109 1.15 0.07 10.13
N THR A 110 1.62 -1.11 10.50
CA THR A 110 1.80 -1.49 11.92
C THR A 110 2.79 -0.60 12.64
N SER A 111 3.91 -0.27 11.99
CA SER A 111 4.93 0.61 12.57
C SER A 111 4.40 2.02 12.85
N LEU A 112 3.66 2.60 11.89
CA LEU A 112 3.02 3.91 12.04
C LEU A 112 1.99 3.91 13.17
N THR A 113 1.14 2.88 13.21
CA THR A 113 0.12 2.72 14.27
C THR A 113 0.76 2.60 15.65
N ALA A 114 1.79 1.76 15.76
CA ALA A 114 2.51 1.56 17.02
C ALA A 114 3.20 2.85 17.49
N GLU A 115 3.89 3.55 16.58
CA GLU A 115 4.60 4.79 16.91
C GLU A 115 3.63 5.86 17.43
N ILE A 116 2.50 6.09 16.75
CA ILE A 116 1.52 7.09 17.19
C ILE A 116 0.84 6.65 18.49
N GLY A 117 0.49 5.37 18.61
CA GLY A 117 -0.09 4.83 19.84
C GLY A 117 0.84 4.95 21.03
N LEU A 118 2.14 4.72 20.86
CA LEU A 118 3.15 4.92 21.91
C LEU A 118 3.35 6.41 22.24
N MET A 119 3.34 7.31 21.24
CA MET A 119 3.36 8.75 21.49
C MET A 119 2.15 9.21 22.31
N LYS A 120 0.99 8.60 22.08
CA LYS A 120 -0.21 8.86 22.86
C LYS A 120 -0.10 8.30 24.29
N ALA A 121 0.36 7.07 24.44
CA ALA A 121 0.56 6.42 25.74
C ALA A 121 1.60 7.13 26.60
N GLY A 122 2.63 7.73 25.98
CA GLY A 122 3.65 8.55 26.65
C GLY A 122 3.26 10.02 26.80
N GLU A 123 1.98 10.39 26.61
CA GLU A 123 1.44 11.75 26.75
C GLU A 123 2.13 12.80 25.85
N GLN A 124 2.93 12.38 24.86
CA GLN A 124 3.66 13.27 23.97
C GLN A 124 2.72 14.12 23.12
N LEU A 125 1.60 13.55 22.66
CA LEU A 125 0.62 14.28 21.87
C LEU A 125 -0.08 15.37 22.72
N ALA A 126 -0.45 15.06 23.96
CA ALA A 126 -1.02 16.02 24.90
C ALA A 126 -0.02 17.14 25.29
N ALA A 127 1.23 16.78 25.49
CA ALA A 127 2.30 17.75 25.75
C ALA A 127 2.48 18.73 24.57
N MET A 128 2.39 18.26 23.31
CA MET A 128 2.41 19.13 22.14
C MET A 128 1.22 20.12 22.12
N GLU A 129 0.02 19.66 22.45
CA GLU A 129 -1.17 20.51 22.53
C GLU A 129 -1.03 21.60 23.60
N MET A 130 -0.50 21.25 24.77
CA MET A 130 -0.22 22.22 25.84
C MET A 130 0.81 23.28 25.43
N MET A 131 1.74 22.93 24.52
CA MET A 131 2.70 23.87 23.94
C MET A 131 2.14 24.63 22.71
N ALA A 132 0.83 24.56 22.46
CA ALA A 132 0.17 25.14 21.29
C ALA A 132 0.68 24.61 19.94
N VAL A 133 1.25 23.40 19.91
CA VAL A 133 1.68 22.71 18.70
C VAL A 133 0.60 21.71 18.28
N ASN A 134 0.05 21.87 17.08
CA ASN A 134 -0.99 20.96 16.57
C ASN A 134 -0.36 19.59 16.21
N PRO A 135 -0.74 18.49 16.91
CA PRO A 135 -0.19 17.14 16.65
C PRO A 135 -0.54 16.63 15.24
N VAL A 136 -1.71 16.98 14.72
CA VAL A 136 -2.14 16.59 13.38
C VAL A 136 -1.17 17.14 12.34
N GLN A 137 -0.82 18.42 12.45
CA GLN A 137 0.08 19.09 11.52
C GLN A 137 1.53 18.59 11.65
N ARG A 138 1.97 18.31 12.88
CA ARG A 138 3.37 17.99 13.15
C ARG A 138 3.70 16.50 13.01
N VAL A 139 2.72 15.63 13.31
CA VAL A 139 2.92 14.17 13.39
C VAL A 139 2.18 13.42 12.29
N LEU A 140 0.85 13.63 12.16
CA LEU A 140 0.03 12.83 11.26
C LEU A 140 0.21 13.22 9.78
N ALA A 141 0.13 14.51 9.47
CA ALA A 141 0.15 14.97 8.10
C ALA A 141 1.47 14.65 7.34
N PRO A 142 2.68 14.78 7.94
CA PRO A 142 3.93 14.37 7.28
C PRO A 142 3.97 12.87 6.99
N ARG A 143 3.50 12.04 7.93
CA ARG A 143 3.44 10.58 7.77
C ARG A 143 2.46 10.16 6.69
N PHE A 144 1.32 10.86 6.61
CA PHE A 144 0.32 10.62 5.57
C PHE A 144 0.88 10.87 4.18
N LEU A 145 1.51 12.02 3.95
CA LEU A 145 2.13 12.34 2.66
C LEU A 145 3.29 11.40 2.33
N ALA A 146 4.09 11.05 3.33
CA ALA A 146 5.18 10.11 3.14
C ALA A 146 4.69 8.72 2.68
N GLY A 147 3.64 8.19 3.29
CA GLY A 147 3.04 6.92 2.88
C GLY A 147 2.43 6.98 1.47
N LEU A 148 1.76 8.09 1.16
CA LEU A 148 1.17 8.32 -0.16
C LEU A 148 2.22 8.34 -1.28
N ILE A 149 3.40 8.94 -1.02
CA ILE A 149 4.49 9.01 -1.99
C ILE A 149 5.30 7.69 -2.02
N ALA A 150 5.51 7.05 -0.87
CA ALA A 150 6.29 5.83 -0.79
C ALA A 150 5.62 4.65 -1.53
N MET A 151 4.28 4.54 -1.47
CA MET A 151 3.56 3.41 -2.04
C MET A 151 3.76 3.23 -3.56
N PRO A 152 3.59 4.24 -4.43
CA PRO A 152 3.83 4.08 -5.86
C PRO A 152 5.29 3.71 -6.17
N VAL A 153 6.25 4.28 -5.44
CA VAL A 153 7.68 3.96 -5.62
C VAL A 153 7.97 2.50 -5.25
N LEU A 154 7.44 2.04 -4.12
CA LEU A 154 7.60 0.65 -3.68
C LEU A 154 6.92 -0.33 -4.64
N THR A 155 5.76 0.03 -5.20
CA THR A 155 5.06 -0.76 -6.23
C THR A 155 5.89 -0.85 -7.51
N ALA A 156 6.51 0.23 -7.94
CA ALA A 156 7.41 0.22 -9.10
C ALA A 156 8.62 -0.70 -8.88
N ILE A 157 9.21 -0.68 -7.69
CA ILE A 157 10.31 -1.58 -7.31
C ILE A 157 9.83 -3.04 -7.29
N PHE A 158 8.66 -3.32 -6.72
CA PHE A 158 8.07 -4.66 -6.72
C PHE A 158 7.88 -5.19 -8.15
N ASN A 159 7.31 -4.38 -9.04
CA ASN A 159 7.09 -4.75 -10.44
C ASN A 159 8.42 -5.00 -11.17
N ALA A 160 9.41 -4.14 -10.99
CA ALA A 160 10.73 -4.32 -11.60
C ALA A 160 11.40 -5.63 -11.15
N MET A 161 11.37 -5.90 -9.84
CA MET A 161 11.91 -7.15 -9.28
C MET A 161 11.12 -8.38 -9.73
N GLY A 162 9.79 -8.24 -9.86
CA GLY A 162 8.93 -9.30 -10.36
C GLY A 162 9.20 -9.63 -11.83
N ILE A 163 9.40 -8.64 -12.69
CA ILE A 163 9.77 -8.84 -14.08
C ILE A 163 11.15 -9.53 -14.19
N ILE A 164 12.13 -9.09 -13.38
CA ILE A 164 13.44 -9.75 -13.30
C ILE A 164 13.28 -11.22 -12.87
N GLY A 165 12.44 -11.48 -11.87
CA GLY A 165 12.15 -12.85 -11.43
C GLY A 165 11.53 -13.70 -12.53
N GLY A 166 10.52 -13.20 -13.22
CA GLY A 166 9.88 -13.86 -14.36
C GLY A 166 10.87 -14.15 -15.50
N TYR A 167 11.76 -13.20 -15.77
CA TYR A 167 12.83 -13.37 -16.76
C TYR A 167 13.83 -14.47 -16.36
N VAL A 168 14.29 -14.48 -15.11
CA VAL A 168 15.24 -15.49 -14.63
C VAL A 168 14.66 -16.90 -14.77
N VAL A 169 13.42 -17.09 -14.37
CA VAL A 169 12.77 -18.41 -14.47
C VAL A 169 12.41 -18.72 -15.92
N GLY A 170 11.71 -17.84 -16.62
CA GLY A 170 11.21 -18.10 -17.96
C GLY A 170 12.33 -18.27 -19.00
N VAL A 171 13.30 -17.36 -19.00
CA VAL A 171 14.36 -17.35 -20.01
C VAL A 171 15.57 -18.18 -19.58
N LYS A 172 16.11 -18.00 -18.36
CA LYS A 172 17.36 -18.64 -17.94
C LYS A 172 17.21 -20.08 -17.46
N LEU A 173 16.09 -20.42 -16.82
CA LEU A 173 15.86 -21.78 -16.29
C LEU A 173 15.08 -22.65 -17.27
N ILE A 174 14.03 -22.11 -17.88
CA ILE A 174 13.12 -22.89 -18.76
C ILE A 174 13.57 -22.85 -20.22
N GLY A 175 14.18 -21.72 -20.69
CA GLY A 175 14.72 -21.61 -22.04
C GLY A 175 13.79 -20.94 -23.05
N VAL A 176 12.80 -20.15 -22.61
CA VAL A 176 12.01 -19.30 -23.50
C VAL A 176 12.94 -18.32 -24.22
N ASP A 177 12.66 -18.03 -25.50
CA ASP A 177 13.50 -17.12 -26.26
C ASP A 177 13.58 -15.73 -25.63
N ASN A 178 14.81 -15.25 -25.43
CA ASN A 178 15.06 -13.95 -24.81
C ASN A 178 14.49 -12.79 -25.64
N GLY A 179 14.59 -12.89 -26.97
CA GLY A 179 14.06 -11.89 -27.88
C GLY A 179 12.53 -11.81 -27.82
N ALA A 180 11.86 -12.97 -27.82
CA ALA A 180 10.42 -13.07 -27.71
C ALA A 180 9.90 -12.51 -26.38
N PHE A 181 10.56 -12.83 -25.24
CA PHE A 181 10.19 -12.33 -23.92
C PHE A 181 10.09 -10.80 -23.87
N TRP A 182 11.13 -10.10 -24.34
CA TRP A 182 11.17 -8.64 -24.30
C TRP A 182 10.32 -7.98 -25.40
N SER A 183 10.34 -8.53 -26.62
CA SER A 183 9.59 -7.95 -27.75
C SER A 183 8.08 -8.02 -27.52
N GLN A 184 7.56 -9.16 -27.04
CA GLN A 184 6.15 -9.32 -26.73
C GLN A 184 5.71 -8.40 -25.57
N MET A 185 6.57 -8.24 -24.57
CA MET A 185 6.32 -7.30 -23.47
C MET A 185 6.24 -5.85 -23.99
N GLN A 186 7.20 -5.43 -24.81
CA GLN A 186 7.23 -4.06 -25.34
C GLN A 186 6.08 -3.78 -26.31
N ALA A 187 5.68 -4.78 -27.11
CA ALA A 187 4.59 -4.62 -28.07
C ALA A 187 3.20 -4.62 -27.41
N GLY A 188 3.03 -5.35 -26.29
CA GLY A 188 1.73 -5.56 -25.69
C GLY A 188 1.44 -4.78 -24.40
N VAL A 189 2.42 -4.07 -23.81
CA VAL A 189 2.21 -3.23 -22.63
C VAL A 189 1.98 -1.78 -23.02
N GLU A 190 0.79 -1.27 -22.73
CA GLU A 190 0.44 0.13 -22.95
C GLU A 190 0.76 0.97 -21.71
N ILE A 191 1.65 1.96 -21.87
CA ILE A 191 2.16 2.77 -20.74
C ILE A 191 1.01 3.43 -19.96
N TRP A 192 0.04 4.04 -20.66
CA TRP A 192 -1.04 4.76 -19.99
C TRP A 192 -2.11 3.84 -19.39
N GLN A 193 -2.49 2.79 -20.10
CA GLN A 193 -3.55 1.88 -19.65
C GLN A 193 -3.04 0.87 -18.62
N ASP A 194 -1.81 0.36 -18.75
CA ASP A 194 -1.33 -0.69 -17.86
C ASP A 194 -0.53 -0.14 -16.68
N ILE A 195 0.49 0.67 -16.97
CA ILE A 195 1.34 1.25 -15.93
C ILE A 195 0.59 2.38 -15.22
N GLY A 196 -0.12 3.23 -15.97
CA GLY A 196 -0.91 4.34 -15.40
C GLY A 196 -1.98 3.86 -14.43
N ASN A 197 -2.74 2.83 -14.79
CA ASN A 197 -3.74 2.21 -13.91
C ASN A 197 -3.11 1.62 -12.65
N GLY A 198 -1.97 0.94 -12.78
CA GLY A 198 -1.21 0.42 -11.63
C GLY A 198 -0.73 1.52 -10.68
N VAL A 199 -0.28 2.65 -11.24
CA VAL A 199 0.13 3.82 -10.43
C VAL A 199 -1.07 4.43 -9.71
N VAL A 200 -2.21 4.60 -10.39
CA VAL A 200 -3.44 5.11 -9.75
C VAL A 200 -3.89 4.19 -8.61
N LYS A 201 -3.93 2.87 -8.84
CA LYS A 201 -4.23 1.88 -7.79
C LYS A 201 -3.27 2.02 -6.60
N SER A 202 -1.97 2.12 -6.86
CA SER A 202 -0.97 2.24 -5.79
C SER A 202 -1.12 3.52 -4.96
N ILE A 203 -1.51 4.63 -5.58
CA ILE A 203 -1.80 5.89 -4.88
C ILE A 203 -3.04 5.73 -3.99
N VAL A 204 -4.12 5.15 -4.52
CA VAL A 204 -5.35 4.92 -3.76
C VAL A 204 -5.12 3.97 -2.58
N PHE A 205 -4.36 2.89 -2.79
CA PHE A 205 -4.01 1.96 -1.71
C PHE A 205 -3.09 2.60 -0.67
N GLY A 206 -2.10 3.39 -1.12
CA GLY A 206 -1.23 4.15 -0.23
C GLY A 206 -2.00 5.11 0.65
N PHE A 207 -2.96 5.80 0.05
CA PHE A 207 -3.90 6.66 0.74
C PHE A 207 -4.71 5.88 1.80
N ALA A 208 -5.35 4.79 1.41
CA ALA A 208 -6.21 3.99 2.27
C ALA A 208 -5.44 3.37 3.45
N VAL A 209 -4.33 2.69 3.18
CA VAL A 209 -3.52 2.02 4.21
C VAL A 209 -2.92 3.02 5.19
N THR A 210 -2.34 4.11 4.66
CA THR A 210 -1.72 5.12 5.53
C THR A 210 -2.75 5.82 6.40
N PHE A 211 -3.91 6.16 5.84
CA PHE A 211 -5.00 6.76 6.62
C PHE A 211 -5.49 5.84 7.74
N VAL A 212 -5.75 4.56 7.43
CA VAL A 212 -6.17 3.58 8.44
C VAL A 212 -5.11 3.44 9.54
N ALA A 213 -3.84 3.37 9.18
CA ALA A 213 -2.75 3.25 10.15
C ALA A 213 -2.66 4.44 11.11
N LEU A 214 -2.74 5.66 10.57
CA LEU A 214 -2.72 6.89 11.37
C LEU A 214 -3.94 7.02 12.26
N PHE A 215 -5.12 6.69 11.73
CA PHE A 215 -6.37 6.74 12.46
C PHE A 215 -6.39 5.75 13.63
N GLN A 216 -6.04 4.48 13.37
CA GLN A 216 -5.99 3.44 14.41
C GLN A 216 -4.94 3.76 15.49
N GLY A 217 -3.80 4.34 15.10
CA GLY A 217 -2.77 4.76 16.06
C GLY A 217 -3.22 5.93 16.94
N TYR A 218 -3.88 6.92 16.35
CA TYR A 218 -4.39 8.07 17.06
C TYR A 218 -5.54 7.73 18.01
N GLU A 219 -6.38 6.75 17.64
CA GLU A 219 -7.51 6.30 18.45
C GLU A 219 -7.14 5.21 19.46
N ALA A 220 -5.94 4.65 19.37
CA ALA A 220 -5.48 3.59 20.26
C ALA A 220 -5.64 3.98 21.74
N GLN A 221 -6.05 3.03 22.56
CA GLN A 221 -6.02 3.21 24.02
C GLN A 221 -4.57 3.39 24.48
N PRO A 222 -4.28 4.32 25.40
CA PRO A 222 -2.91 4.64 25.83
C PRO A 222 -2.36 3.56 26.78
N THR A 223 -2.38 2.31 26.34
CA THR A 223 -1.86 1.14 27.03
C THR A 223 -1.11 0.24 26.05
N PRO A 224 -0.11 -0.54 26.49
CA PRO A 224 0.61 -1.47 25.62
C PRO A 224 -0.33 -2.45 24.89
N GLU A 225 -1.35 -2.96 25.58
CA GLU A 225 -2.35 -3.84 25.01
C GLU A 225 -3.24 -3.13 23.98
N GLY A 226 -3.60 -1.87 24.25
CA GLY A 226 -4.37 -1.04 23.33
C GLY A 226 -3.61 -0.78 22.02
N VAL A 227 -2.32 -0.48 22.11
CA VAL A 227 -1.44 -0.32 20.94
C VAL A 227 -1.30 -1.63 20.15
N ALA A 228 -1.12 -2.76 20.83
CA ALA A 228 -1.05 -4.08 20.19
C ALA A 228 -2.35 -4.43 19.44
N ARG A 229 -3.51 -4.14 20.04
CA ARG A 229 -4.82 -4.33 19.36
C ARG A 229 -4.98 -3.39 18.16
N ALA A 230 -4.56 -2.14 18.28
CA ALA A 230 -4.63 -1.17 17.19
C ALA A 230 -3.77 -1.59 15.99
N THR A 231 -2.54 -2.11 16.21
CA THR A 231 -1.67 -2.62 15.14
C THR A 231 -2.30 -3.81 14.41
N THR A 232 -2.85 -4.76 15.13
CA THR A 232 -3.55 -5.90 14.52
C THR A 232 -4.77 -5.44 13.71
N ARG A 233 -5.58 -4.54 14.27
CA ARG A 233 -6.75 -3.97 13.59
C ARG A 233 -6.37 -3.19 12.34
N THR A 234 -5.24 -2.48 12.36
CA THR A 234 -4.70 -1.78 11.19
C THR A 234 -4.47 -2.74 10.03
N VAL A 235 -3.80 -3.87 10.26
CA VAL A 235 -3.52 -4.85 9.19
C VAL A 235 -4.81 -5.41 8.63
N VAL A 236 -5.72 -5.85 9.50
CA VAL A 236 -6.98 -6.49 9.07
C VAL A 236 -7.84 -5.52 8.26
N VAL A 237 -8.07 -4.32 8.80
CA VAL A 237 -8.92 -3.31 8.14
C VAL A 237 -8.28 -2.84 6.83
N SER A 238 -6.97 -2.57 6.83
CA SER A 238 -6.26 -2.14 5.62
C SER A 238 -6.29 -3.21 4.54
N SER A 239 -6.07 -4.48 4.89
CA SER A 239 -6.07 -5.58 3.91
C SER A 239 -7.44 -5.78 3.28
N LEU A 240 -8.50 -5.77 4.07
CA LEU A 240 -9.87 -5.88 3.55
C LEU A 240 -10.24 -4.68 2.68
N LEU A 241 -9.85 -3.47 3.10
CA LEU A 241 -10.11 -2.24 2.35
C LEU A 241 -9.35 -2.24 1.01
N VAL A 242 -8.08 -2.67 0.99
CA VAL A 242 -7.29 -2.80 -0.24
C VAL A 242 -7.95 -3.76 -1.22
N LEU A 243 -8.35 -4.96 -0.77
CA LEU A 243 -9.00 -5.95 -1.65
C LEU A 243 -10.35 -5.45 -2.17
N TRP A 244 -11.12 -4.76 -1.35
CA TRP A 244 -12.40 -4.17 -1.77
C TRP A 244 -12.19 -3.04 -2.78
N LEU A 245 -11.25 -2.13 -2.53
CA LEU A 245 -10.90 -1.05 -3.45
C LEU A 245 -10.31 -1.57 -4.75
N ASP A 246 -9.50 -2.63 -4.70
CA ASP A 246 -8.95 -3.27 -5.89
C ASP A 246 -10.05 -3.77 -6.82
N PHE A 247 -11.02 -4.50 -6.27
CA PHE A 247 -12.18 -4.95 -7.04
C PHE A 247 -12.94 -3.78 -7.70
N LEU A 248 -13.19 -2.71 -6.94
CA LEU A 248 -13.91 -1.54 -7.48
C LEU A 248 -13.11 -0.82 -8.57
N LEU A 249 -11.82 -0.61 -8.35
CA LEU A 249 -10.95 0.07 -9.32
C LEU A 249 -10.79 -0.76 -10.59
N THR A 250 -10.59 -2.08 -10.45
CA THR A 250 -10.52 -2.99 -11.59
C THR A 250 -11.81 -2.96 -12.40
N ALA A 251 -12.97 -3.07 -11.73
CA ALA A 251 -14.26 -3.01 -12.39
C ALA A 251 -14.51 -1.68 -13.13
N TRP A 252 -14.00 -0.57 -12.59
CA TRP A 252 -14.13 0.75 -13.21
C TRP A 252 -13.13 1.00 -14.34
N MET A 253 -11.90 0.49 -14.22
CA MET A 253 -10.83 0.72 -15.20
C MET A 253 -10.94 -0.16 -16.46
N PHE A 254 -11.64 -1.29 -16.39
CA PHE A 254 -11.82 -2.21 -17.51
C PHE A 254 -13.22 -2.17 -18.14
N GLN A 255 -14.02 -1.14 -17.84
CA GLN A 255 -15.23 -0.79 -18.59
C GLN A 255 -14.87 0.12 -19.76
#